data_21f29c16d5cd5babcec60d4ea1aa377f
#
_entry.id   21f29c16d5cd5babcec60d4ea1aa377f
#
_cell.length_a   1.000
_cell.length_b   1.000
_cell.length_c   1.000
_cell.angle_alpha   90.00
_cell.angle_beta   90.00
_cell.angle_gamma   90.00
#
_symmetry.space_group_name_H-M   'P 1'
#
loop_
_entity.id
_entity.type
_entity.pdbx_description
1 polymer ?
#
loop_
_entity_poly.entity_id
_entity_poly.type
_entity_poly.pdbx_seq_one_letter_code
_entity_poly.pdbx_strand_id
1 'polypeptide(L)'
;MQQEGSKILIISTLIIVVVIVFLIILFTVFQRRKNKLLEEKEDQKKRFEREIGESQIEIREQTLRNISWELHDNIGQLLTLAKIQLQNATEDSIPEISETITKSLTELRILSKLINPEFIKNIELKDAIQLEVDRFNRLNFLESKLIVNGESRILDQKAGIIIFRMLQEFFSNTVKHSKATKLDVELTYTETELKIKAEDNGIGFDTRKIKDNGIGLTNIKKRAEIIGALANLTSIPDKGTYLIINHYF
;
A
#
# COMPACT_ATOMS: atom_id res chain seq x y z
N MET A 1 -56.59 -23.45 -60.94
CA MET A 1 -55.19 -23.18 -60.93
C MET A 1 -54.76 -21.74 -60.43
N GLN A 2 -55.42 -20.65 -60.94
CA GLN A 2 -55.05 -19.27 -60.49
C GLN A 2 -55.40 -18.97 -59.05
N GLN A 3 -56.42 -19.53 -58.42
CA GLN A 3 -56.76 -19.29 -57.01
C GLN A 3 -55.82 -19.97 -56.01
N GLU A 4 -55.25 -21.12 -56.38
CA GLU A 4 -54.22 -21.83 -55.51
C GLU A 4 -52.87 -21.13 -55.53
N GLY A 5 -52.42 -20.61 -56.67
CA GLY A 5 -51.21 -19.83 -56.77
C GLY A 5 -51.24 -18.53 -55.93
N SER A 6 -52.40 -17.84 -55.94
CA SER A 6 -52.63 -16.64 -55.12
C SER A 6 -52.58 -16.94 -53.61
N LYS A 7 -53.16 -18.05 -53.15
CA LYS A 7 -53.09 -18.46 -51.74
C LYS A 7 -51.66 -18.79 -51.29
N ILE A 8 -50.89 -19.48 -52.09
CA ILE A 8 -49.49 -19.80 -51.82
C ILE A 8 -48.64 -18.53 -51.70
N LEU A 9 -48.87 -17.57 -52.57
CA LEU A 9 -48.16 -16.28 -52.56
C LEU A 9 -48.46 -15.45 -51.32
N ILE A 10 -49.73 -15.43 -50.88
CA ILE A 10 -50.14 -14.76 -49.65
C ILE A 10 -49.52 -15.43 -48.40
N ILE A 11 -49.51 -16.77 -48.36
CA ILE A 11 -48.92 -17.50 -47.21
C ILE A 11 -47.43 -17.29 -47.17
N SER A 12 -46.72 -17.33 -48.30
CA SER A 12 -45.29 -17.12 -48.35
C SER A 12 -44.88 -15.69 -47.93
N THR A 13 -45.64 -14.65 -48.36
CA THR A 13 -45.40 -13.27 -47.93
C THR A 13 -45.66 -13.10 -46.46
N LEU A 14 -46.70 -13.73 -45.88
CA LEU A 14 -46.98 -13.69 -44.45
C LEU A 14 -45.84 -14.31 -43.65
N ILE A 15 -45.29 -15.46 -44.05
CA ILE A 15 -44.15 -16.12 -43.39
C ILE A 15 -42.92 -15.22 -43.44
N ILE A 16 -42.60 -14.61 -44.57
CA ILE A 16 -41.46 -13.67 -44.67
C ILE A 16 -41.64 -12.49 -43.73
N VAL A 17 -42.79 -11.89 -43.66
CA VAL A 17 -43.10 -10.77 -42.73
C VAL A 17 -42.88 -11.19 -41.27
N VAL A 18 -43.38 -12.37 -40.88
CA VAL A 18 -43.22 -12.89 -39.52
C VAL A 18 -41.75 -13.13 -39.20
N VAL A 19 -40.96 -13.69 -40.13
CA VAL A 19 -39.50 -13.89 -39.95
C VAL A 19 -38.79 -12.54 -39.80
N ILE A 20 -39.13 -11.54 -40.63
CA ILE A 20 -38.50 -10.21 -40.53
C ILE A 20 -38.82 -9.56 -39.17
N VAL A 21 -40.06 -9.61 -38.74
CA VAL A 21 -40.47 -9.07 -37.43
C VAL A 21 -39.72 -9.78 -36.28
N PHE A 22 -39.62 -11.11 -36.38
CA PHE A 22 -38.86 -11.89 -35.38
C PHE A 22 -37.37 -11.49 -35.34
N LEU A 23 -36.73 -11.32 -36.49
CA LEU A 23 -35.31 -10.87 -36.56
C LEU A 23 -35.12 -9.46 -35.99
N ILE A 24 -36.05 -8.53 -36.24
CA ILE A 24 -36.03 -7.18 -35.67
C ILE A 24 -36.14 -7.23 -34.14
N ILE A 25 -37.08 -8.05 -33.62
CA ILE A 25 -37.22 -8.24 -32.18
C ILE A 25 -35.93 -8.80 -31.58
N LEU A 26 -35.35 -9.84 -32.17
CA LEU A 26 -34.14 -10.48 -31.72
C LEU A 26 -32.94 -9.52 -31.74
N PHE A 27 -32.82 -8.73 -32.81
CA PHE A 27 -31.80 -7.69 -32.93
C PHE A 27 -31.97 -6.58 -31.86
N THR A 28 -33.19 -6.12 -31.61
CA THR A 28 -33.46 -5.09 -30.59
C THR A 28 -33.16 -5.59 -29.17
N VAL A 29 -33.52 -6.84 -28.87
CA VAL A 29 -33.21 -7.48 -27.59
C VAL A 29 -31.69 -7.64 -27.41
N PHE A 30 -31.00 -8.07 -28.48
CA PHE A 30 -29.53 -8.19 -28.47
C PHE A 30 -28.87 -6.84 -28.24
N GLN A 31 -29.30 -5.79 -28.94
CA GLN A 31 -28.75 -4.43 -28.77
C GLN A 31 -29.00 -3.89 -27.36
N ARG A 32 -30.19 -4.10 -26.80
CA ARG A 32 -30.49 -3.69 -25.43
C ARG A 32 -29.59 -4.40 -24.40
N ARG A 33 -29.38 -5.71 -24.55
CA ARG A 33 -28.48 -6.47 -23.66
C ARG A 33 -27.03 -6.00 -23.79
N LYS A 34 -26.57 -5.79 -25.02
CA LYS A 34 -25.21 -5.27 -25.28
C LYS A 34 -25.01 -3.91 -24.64
N ASN A 35 -25.93 -2.97 -24.84
CA ASN A 35 -25.83 -1.62 -24.28
C ASN A 35 -25.85 -1.66 -22.74
N LYS A 36 -26.71 -2.48 -22.14
CA LYS A 36 -26.75 -2.66 -20.68
C LYS A 36 -25.40 -3.20 -20.14
N LEU A 37 -24.81 -4.19 -20.79
CA LEU A 37 -23.49 -4.73 -20.38
C LEU A 37 -22.37 -3.70 -20.54
N LEU A 38 -22.43 -2.84 -21.54
CA LEU A 38 -21.46 -1.76 -21.73
C LEU A 38 -21.59 -0.70 -20.63
N GLU A 39 -22.82 -0.32 -20.29
CA GLU A 39 -23.12 0.62 -19.22
C GLU A 39 -22.67 0.10 -17.85
N GLU A 40 -22.97 -1.16 -17.55
CA GLU A 40 -22.51 -1.82 -16.32
C GLU A 40 -20.97 -1.87 -16.22
N LYS A 41 -20.27 -2.15 -17.33
CA LYS A 41 -18.79 -2.12 -17.38
C LYS A 41 -18.23 -0.71 -17.18
N GLU A 42 -18.85 0.29 -17.78
CA GLU A 42 -18.43 1.68 -17.64
C GLU A 42 -18.63 2.18 -16.20
N ASP A 43 -19.75 1.83 -15.59
CA ASP A 43 -20.03 2.16 -14.19
C ASP A 43 -19.06 1.46 -13.23
N GLN A 44 -18.76 0.18 -13.47
CA GLN A 44 -17.76 -0.55 -12.70
C GLN A 44 -16.38 0.11 -12.82
N LYS A 45 -15.98 0.51 -14.04
CA LYS A 45 -14.73 1.23 -14.29
C LYS A 45 -14.68 2.55 -13.54
N LYS A 46 -15.76 3.36 -13.61
CA LYS A 46 -15.84 4.65 -12.90
C LYS A 46 -15.80 4.48 -11.37
N ARG A 47 -16.45 3.45 -10.84
CA ARG A 47 -16.37 3.12 -9.41
C ARG A 47 -14.96 2.75 -9.01
N PHE A 48 -14.30 1.88 -9.77
CA PHE A 48 -12.92 1.47 -9.52
C PHE A 48 -11.93 2.64 -9.59
N GLU A 49 -12.06 3.52 -10.60
CA GLU A 49 -11.24 4.74 -10.70
C GLU A 49 -11.45 5.69 -9.50
N ARG A 50 -12.68 5.82 -9.02
CA ARG A 50 -12.99 6.61 -7.81
C ARG A 50 -12.38 5.99 -6.57
N GLU A 51 -12.52 4.69 -6.36
CA GLU A 51 -11.93 3.96 -5.22
C GLU A 51 -10.40 4.08 -5.20
N ILE A 52 -9.74 4.00 -6.37
CA ILE A 52 -8.30 4.25 -6.49
C ILE A 52 -7.97 5.69 -6.08
N GLY A 53 -8.72 6.67 -6.57
CA GLY A 53 -8.51 8.08 -6.24
C GLY A 53 -8.64 8.34 -4.73
N GLU A 54 -9.70 7.84 -4.11
CA GLU A 54 -9.93 7.94 -2.67
C GLU A 54 -8.81 7.27 -1.87
N SER A 55 -8.39 6.07 -2.29
CA SER A 55 -7.25 5.37 -1.67
C SER A 55 -5.94 6.15 -1.78
N GLN A 56 -5.68 6.81 -2.91
CA GLN A 56 -4.48 7.65 -3.07
C GLN A 56 -4.49 8.86 -2.13
N ILE A 57 -5.65 9.51 -1.95
CA ILE A 57 -5.81 10.63 -1.02
C ILE A 57 -5.53 10.15 0.41
N GLU A 58 -6.15 9.04 0.82
CA GLU A 58 -5.97 8.45 2.15
C GLU A 58 -4.49 8.06 2.42
N ILE A 59 -3.81 7.47 1.43
CA ILE A 59 -2.38 7.17 1.48
C ILE A 59 -1.56 8.45 1.74
N ARG A 60 -1.88 9.52 1.02
CA ARG A 60 -1.19 10.80 1.16
C ARG A 60 -1.40 11.41 2.55
N GLU A 61 -2.63 11.43 3.04
CA GLU A 61 -2.94 11.94 4.37
C GLU A 61 -2.27 11.13 5.48
N GLN A 62 -2.27 9.80 5.37
CA GLN A 62 -1.59 8.94 6.34
C GLN A 62 -0.08 9.19 6.34
N THR A 63 0.52 9.34 5.16
CA THR A 63 1.93 9.69 5.05
C THR A 63 2.23 11.03 5.72
N LEU A 64 1.40 12.05 5.49
CA LEU A 64 1.56 13.36 6.13
C LEU A 64 1.41 13.28 7.66
N ARG A 65 0.45 12.50 8.16
CA ARG A 65 0.31 12.29 9.63
C ARG A 65 1.54 11.62 10.23
N ASN A 66 2.09 10.61 9.58
CA ASN A 66 3.30 9.92 10.04
C ASN A 66 4.51 10.87 10.04
N ILE A 67 4.67 11.68 9.00
CA ILE A 67 5.71 12.70 8.90
C ILE A 67 5.59 13.72 10.03
N SER A 68 4.37 14.24 10.27
CA SER A 68 4.13 15.24 11.32
C SER A 68 4.50 14.69 12.69
N TRP A 69 4.14 13.43 12.95
CA TRP A 69 4.51 12.76 14.18
C TRP A 69 6.03 12.62 14.32
N GLU A 70 6.70 12.16 13.27
CA GLU A 70 8.15 11.96 13.30
C GLU A 70 8.94 13.27 13.43
N LEU A 71 8.49 14.33 12.78
CA LEU A 71 9.08 15.67 12.93
C LEU A 71 8.93 16.17 14.36
N HIS A 72 7.75 15.99 14.94
CA HIS A 72 7.48 16.50 16.29
C HIS A 72 8.17 15.66 17.37
N ASP A 73 7.96 14.33 17.36
CA ASP A 73 8.35 13.47 18.48
C ASP A 73 9.82 13.03 18.40
N ASN A 74 10.41 12.97 17.22
CA ASN A 74 11.81 12.57 17.09
C ASN A 74 12.73 13.77 16.90
N ILE A 75 12.57 14.50 15.81
CA ILE A 75 13.46 15.61 15.46
C ILE A 75 13.23 16.79 16.42
N GLY A 76 11.97 17.09 16.74
CA GLY A 76 11.61 18.15 17.69
C GLY A 76 12.16 17.91 19.09
N GLN A 77 12.15 16.66 19.58
CA GLN A 77 12.74 16.30 20.88
C GLN A 77 14.26 16.44 20.86
N LEU A 78 14.96 15.98 19.81
CA LEU A 78 16.40 16.15 19.69
C LEU A 78 16.81 17.63 19.68
N LEU A 79 16.08 18.48 18.93
CA LEU A 79 16.34 19.92 18.89
C LEU A 79 16.01 20.59 20.24
N THR A 80 14.97 20.12 20.94
CA THR A 80 14.64 20.60 22.29
C THR A 80 15.74 20.24 23.29
N LEU A 81 16.26 19.00 23.21
CA LEU A 81 17.41 18.57 24.01
C LEU A 81 18.63 19.45 23.74
N ALA A 82 18.98 19.64 22.47
CA ALA A 82 20.10 20.52 22.09
C ALA A 82 19.92 21.93 22.62
N LYS A 83 18.68 22.48 22.58
CA LYS A 83 18.38 23.80 23.14
C LYS A 83 18.56 23.85 24.66
N ILE A 84 18.14 22.82 25.40
CA ILE A 84 18.33 22.72 26.85
C ILE A 84 19.80 22.62 27.19
N GLN A 85 20.56 21.79 26.46
CA GLN A 85 22.01 21.67 26.62
C GLN A 85 22.72 23.00 26.37
N LEU A 86 22.31 23.78 25.36
CA LEU A 86 22.85 25.10 25.05
C LEU A 86 22.60 26.15 26.19
N GLN A 87 21.47 26.05 26.89
CA GLN A 87 21.18 26.99 27.99
C GLN A 87 22.13 26.84 29.18
N ASN A 88 22.71 25.63 29.34
CA ASN A 88 23.66 25.32 30.43
C ASN A 88 25.04 24.97 29.86
N ALA A 89 25.37 25.51 28.68
CA ALA A 89 26.59 25.09 27.95
C ALA A 89 27.85 25.56 28.71
N THR A 90 28.79 24.63 28.81
CA THR A 90 30.18 24.87 29.20
C THR A 90 31.08 24.50 27.98
N GLU A 91 32.35 24.90 28.01
CA GLU A 91 33.30 24.55 26.94
C GLU A 91 33.36 23.04 26.72
N ASP A 92 33.28 22.23 27.77
CA ASP A 92 33.33 20.77 27.73
C ASP A 92 32.05 20.16 27.15
N SER A 93 30.92 20.84 27.22
CA SER A 93 29.62 20.32 26.70
C SER A 93 29.38 20.67 25.22
N ILE A 94 30.17 21.57 24.63
CA ILE A 94 29.97 21.97 23.22
C ILE A 94 30.06 20.78 22.25
N PRO A 95 30.96 19.79 22.38
CA PRO A 95 30.99 18.62 21.50
C PRO A 95 29.70 17.79 21.53
N GLU A 96 29.14 17.54 22.73
CA GLU A 96 27.89 16.79 22.91
C GLU A 96 26.70 17.51 22.26
N ILE A 97 26.64 18.83 22.42
CA ILE A 97 25.59 19.66 21.78
C ILE A 97 25.70 19.58 20.26
N SER A 98 26.93 19.70 19.74
CA SER A 98 27.22 19.59 18.31
C SER A 98 26.80 18.23 17.77
N GLU A 99 27.06 17.14 18.51
CA GLU A 99 26.65 15.79 18.15
C GLU A 99 25.12 15.68 18.09
N THR A 100 24.41 16.19 19.10
CA THR A 100 22.93 16.19 19.15
C THR A 100 22.33 16.93 17.96
N ILE A 101 22.87 18.09 17.59
CA ILE A 101 22.43 18.86 16.41
C ILE A 101 22.73 18.09 15.13
N THR A 102 23.92 17.51 15.00
CA THR A 102 24.33 16.71 13.83
C THR A 102 23.43 15.50 13.65
N LYS A 103 23.08 14.82 14.73
CA LYS A 103 22.12 13.72 14.74
C LYS A 103 20.75 14.19 14.25
N SER A 104 20.26 15.33 14.75
CA SER A 104 18.96 15.90 14.34
C SER A 104 18.95 16.24 12.84
N LEU A 105 20.00 16.84 12.31
CA LEU A 105 20.12 17.16 10.89
C LEU A 105 20.20 15.90 10.02
N THR A 106 20.86 14.87 10.50
CA THR A 106 20.98 13.59 9.79
C THR A 106 19.63 12.92 9.70
N GLU A 107 18.85 12.88 10.80
CA GLU A 107 17.51 12.33 10.81
C GLU A 107 16.54 13.10 9.89
N LEU A 108 16.61 14.45 9.91
CA LEU A 108 15.83 15.29 9.00
C LEU A 108 16.14 14.97 7.53
N ARG A 109 17.40 14.79 7.17
CA ARG A 109 17.80 14.46 5.80
C ARG A 109 17.32 13.08 5.37
N ILE A 110 17.40 12.08 6.24
CA ILE A 110 16.94 10.71 5.96
C ILE A 110 15.43 10.73 5.81
N LEU A 111 14.70 11.35 6.74
CA LEU A 111 13.25 11.47 6.68
C LEU A 111 12.82 12.15 5.37
N SER A 112 13.47 13.25 4.99
CA SER A 112 13.21 13.95 3.72
C SER A 112 13.41 13.04 2.49
N LYS A 113 14.43 12.17 2.48
CA LYS A 113 14.64 11.19 1.42
C LYS A 113 13.53 10.14 1.38
N LEU A 114 13.19 9.56 2.53
CA LEU A 114 12.19 8.48 2.64
C LEU A 114 10.75 8.96 2.34
N ILE A 115 10.48 10.26 2.47
CA ILE A 115 9.22 10.87 2.08
C ILE A 115 9.15 11.11 0.57
N ASN A 116 10.26 11.44 -0.07
CA ASN A 116 10.33 11.82 -1.46
C ASN A 116 10.03 10.62 -2.38
N PRO A 117 8.89 10.63 -3.13
CA PRO A 117 8.54 9.53 -4.03
C PRO A 117 9.59 9.29 -5.12
N GLU A 118 10.23 10.34 -5.63
CA GLU A 118 11.27 10.21 -6.66
C GLU A 118 12.53 9.52 -6.11
N PHE A 119 12.87 9.73 -4.85
CA PHE A 119 13.96 9.00 -4.22
C PHE A 119 13.62 7.51 -4.09
N ILE A 120 12.43 7.18 -3.56
CA ILE A 120 12.00 5.77 -3.39
C ILE A 120 11.85 5.06 -4.74
N LYS A 121 11.47 5.78 -5.78
CA LYS A 121 11.35 5.25 -7.15
C LYS A 121 12.69 4.82 -7.76
N ASN A 122 13.78 5.49 -7.37
CA ASN A 122 15.12 5.31 -7.93
C ASN A 122 16.07 4.50 -7.03
N ILE A 123 15.61 4.04 -5.87
CA ILE A 123 16.37 3.18 -4.96
C ILE A 123 15.80 1.75 -4.98
N GLU A 124 16.64 0.75 -4.78
CA GLU A 124 16.15 -0.62 -4.61
C GLU A 124 15.37 -0.76 -3.30
N LEU A 125 14.32 -1.61 -3.32
CA LEU A 125 13.47 -1.81 -2.15
C LEU A 125 14.26 -2.23 -0.91
N LYS A 126 15.26 -3.12 -1.07
CA LYS A 126 16.12 -3.55 0.05
C LYS A 126 16.86 -2.39 0.68
N ASP A 127 17.37 -1.46 -0.15
CA ASP A 127 18.14 -0.31 0.34
C ASP A 127 17.27 0.71 1.04
N ALA A 128 16.03 0.91 0.54
CA ALA A 128 15.03 1.75 1.21
C ALA A 128 14.66 1.19 2.59
N ILE A 129 14.49 -0.13 2.71
CA ILE A 129 14.21 -0.81 3.98
C ILE A 129 15.43 -0.72 4.91
N GLN A 130 16.65 -0.92 4.38
CA GLN A 130 17.88 -0.80 5.16
C GLN A 130 18.02 0.60 5.78
N LEU A 131 17.69 1.67 5.04
CA LEU A 131 17.71 3.04 5.58
C LEU A 131 16.77 3.20 6.79
N GLU A 132 15.57 2.58 6.79
CA GLU A 132 14.66 2.61 7.94
C GLU A 132 15.21 1.77 9.11
N VAL A 133 15.71 0.58 8.85
CA VAL A 133 16.31 -0.30 9.86
C VAL A 133 17.49 0.41 10.55
N ASP A 134 18.41 1.00 9.79
CA ASP A 134 19.55 1.76 10.32
C ASP A 134 19.09 2.97 11.14
N ARG A 135 17.99 3.60 10.72
CA ARG A 135 17.39 4.73 11.42
C ARG A 135 16.86 4.32 12.80
N PHE A 136 16.10 3.21 12.88
CA PHE A 136 15.59 2.72 14.17
C PHE A 136 16.71 2.37 15.15
N ASN A 137 17.77 1.75 14.66
CA ASN A 137 18.96 1.43 15.45
C ASN A 137 19.70 2.71 15.94
N ARG A 138 19.88 3.73 15.07
CA ARG A 138 20.51 5.01 15.48
C ARG A 138 19.70 5.78 16.52
N LEU A 139 18.37 5.72 16.42
CA LEU A 139 17.48 6.39 17.37
C LEU A 139 17.25 5.58 18.65
N ASN A 140 17.79 4.35 18.72
CA ASN A 140 17.56 3.41 19.81
C ASN A 140 16.09 3.14 20.09
N PHE A 141 15.24 3.18 19.04
CA PHE A 141 13.83 2.83 19.16
C PHE A 141 13.64 1.33 19.30
N LEU A 142 14.31 0.58 18.46
CA LEU A 142 14.21 -0.86 18.30
C LEU A 142 15.57 -1.43 17.91
N GLU A 143 15.87 -2.63 18.38
CA GLU A 143 16.90 -3.46 17.74
C GLU A 143 16.32 -4.02 16.45
N SER A 144 16.79 -3.52 15.30
CA SER A 144 16.22 -3.85 14.01
C SER A 144 17.23 -4.50 13.09
N LYS A 145 16.79 -5.48 12.30
CA LYS A 145 17.63 -6.12 11.28
C LYS A 145 16.87 -6.37 10.00
N LEU A 146 17.63 -6.35 8.89
CA LEU A 146 17.18 -6.77 7.57
C LEU A 146 17.95 -8.02 7.15
N ILE A 147 17.23 -9.04 6.70
CA ILE A 147 17.78 -10.26 6.11
C ILE A 147 17.30 -10.32 4.66
N VAL A 148 18.23 -10.52 3.72
CA VAL A 148 17.89 -10.66 2.29
C VAL A 148 18.39 -12.03 1.81
N ASN A 149 17.46 -12.85 1.34
CA ASN A 149 17.70 -14.18 0.80
C ASN A 149 17.43 -14.20 -0.71
N GLY A 150 18.30 -14.84 -1.47
CA GLY A 150 18.21 -14.92 -2.93
C GLY A 150 18.79 -13.70 -3.64
N GLU A 151 18.77 -13.72 -4.97
CA GLU A 151 19.25 -12.61 -5.80
C GLU A 151 18.16 -11.56 -5.97
N SER A 152 18.49 -10.30 -5.67
CA SER A 152 17.58 -9.17 -5.83
C SER A 152 17.12 -9.05 -7.28
N ARG A 153 15.81 -8.94 -7.50
CA ARG A 153 15.21 -8.71 -8.82
C ARG A 153 14.63 -7.31 -8.91
N ILE A 154 14.65 -6.80 -10.13
CA ILE A 154 14.07 -5.48 -10.40
C ILE A 154 12.55 -5.59 -10.26
N LEU A 155 12.01 -4.84 -9.31
CA LEU A 155 10.57 -4.66 -9.16
C LEU A 155 10.08 -3.55 -10.10
N ASP A 156 8.83 -3.66 -10.54
CA ASP A 156 8.14 -2.50 -11.11
C ASP A 156 8.18 -1.34 -10.10
N GLN A 157 8.48 -0.14 -10.58
CA GLN A 157 8.65 1.04 -9.72
C GLN A 157 7.41 1.30 -8.84
N LYS A 158 6.21 1.11 -9.40
CA LYS A 158 4.95 1.28 -8.68
C LYS A 158 4.83 0.24 -7.56
N ALA A 159 5.17 -1.02 -7.86
CA ALA A 159 5.14 -2.10 -6.87
C ALA A 159 6.13 -1.82 -5.73
N GLY A 160 7.37 -1.43 -6.05
CA GLY A 160 8.39 -1.10 -5.04
C GLY A 160 7.95 0.02 -4.08
N ILE A 161 7.39 1.11 -4.62
CA ILE A 161 6.86 2.22 -3.81
C ILE A 161 5.73 1.75 -2.90
N ILE A 162 4.75 1.02 -3.44
CA ILE A 162 3.58 0.57 -2.68
C ILE A 162 3.98 -0.40 -1.58
N ILE A 163 4.86 -1.37 -1.87
CA ILE A 163 5.39 -2.31 -0.87
C ILE A 163 6.12 -1.54 0.24
N PHE A 164 6.99 -0.60 -0.12
CA PHE A 164 7.69 0.22 0.87
C PHE A 164 6.72 1.00 1.76
N ARG A 165 5.66 1.59 1.20
CA ARG A 165 4.64 2.30 1.98
C ARG A 165 3.83 1.37 2.92
N MET A 166 3.58 0.11 2.53
CA MET A 166 2.98 -0.87 3.44
C MET A 166 3.90 -1.19 4.62
N LEU A 167 5.20 -1.34 4.36
CA LEU A 167 6.19 -1.57 5.40
C LEU A 167 6.34 -0.35 6.33
N GLN A 168 6.37 0.87 5.78
CA GLN A 168 6.41 2.09 6.60
C GLN A 168 5.21 2.20 7.54
N GLU A 169 4.02 1.81 7.10
CA GLU A 169 2.83 1.76 7.95
C GLU A 169 3.00 0.74 9.08
N PHE A 170 3.52 -0.45 8.77
CA PHE A 170 3.83 -1.47 9.77
C PHE A 170 4.87 -0.95 10.79
N PHE A 171 5.96 -0.37 10.32
CA PHE A 171 7.03 0.19 11.16
C PHE A 171 6.53 1.31 12.07
N SER A 172 5.72 2.22 11.51
CA SER A 172 5.10 3.30 12.29
C SER A 172 4.21 2.76 13.40
N ASN A 173 3.42 1.72 13.12
CA ASN A 173 2.58 1.07 14.12
C ASN A 173 3.41 0.35 15.18
N THR A 174 4.49 -0.30 14.80
CA THR A 174 5.43 -0.92 15.73
C THR A 174 6.02 0.11 16.69
N VAL A 175 6.56 1.20 16.19
CA VAL A 175 7.18 2.25 17.04
C VAL A 175 6.14 2.92 17.96
N LYS A 176 4.93 3.21 17.45
CA LYS A 176 3.92 3.98 18.20
C LYS A 176 3.12 3.16 19.20
N HIS A 177 2.86 1.88 18.89
CA HIS A 177 1.80 1.15 19.57
C HIS A 177 2.23 -0.20 20.15
N SER A 178 3.30 -0.81 19.61
CA SER A 178 3.61 -2.19 19.97
C SER A 178 4.36 -2.36 21.29
N LYS A 179 5.08 -1.33 21.77
CA LYS A 179 6.09 -1.45 22.85
C LYS A 179 7.14 -2.51 22.53
N ALA A 180 7.39 -2.80 21.27
CA ALA A 180 8.40 -3.75 20.85
C ALA A 180 9.80 -3.26 21.18
N THR A 181 10.72 -4.19 21.36
CA THR A 181 12.14 -3.95 21.49
C THR A 181 12.93 -4.42 20.27
N LYS A 182 12.28 -5.26 19.42
CA LYS A 182 12.88 -5.83 18.21
C LYS A 182 11.93 -5.75 17.03
N LEU A 183 12.55 -5.55 15.85
CA LEU A 183 11.88 -5.54 14.55
C LEU A 183 12.76 -6.29 13.55
N ASP A 184 12.28 -7.42 13.06
CA ASP A 184 12.96 -8.22 12.06
C ASP A 184 12.24 -8.08 10.72
N VAL A 185 13.01 -7.83 9.66
CA VAL A 185 12.52 -7.78 8.28
C VAL A 185 13.29 -8.79 7.44
N GLU A 186 12.57 -9.64 6.74
CA GLU A 186 13.14 -10.65 5.85
C GLU A 186 12.57 -10.50 4.44
N LEU A 187 13.43 -10.37 3.44
CA LEU A 187 13.11 -10.41 2.02
C LEU A 187 13.62 -11.73 1.45
N THR A 188 12.76 -12.49 0.81
CA THR A 188 13.12 -13.73 0.12
C THR A 188 12.74 -13.62 -1.34
N TYR A 189 13.73 -13.53 -2.22
CA TYR A 189 13.58 -13.51 -3.67
C TYR A 189 13.67 -14.94 -4.23
N THR A 190 12.67 -15.31 -5.04
CA THR A 190 12.68 -16.54 -5.84
C THR A 190 12.58 -16.19 -7.33
N GLU A 191 12.49 -17.20 -8.19
CA GLU A 191 12.30 -16.97 -9.63
C GLU A 191 10.94 -16.32 -9.95
N THR A 192 9.91 -16.55 -9.15
CA THR A 192 8.53 -16.18 -9.45
C THR A 192 7.93 -15.18 -8.48
N GLU A 193 8.51 -15.01 -7.28
CA GLU A 193 7.94 -14.15 -6.26
C GLU A 193 8.99 -13.47 -5.37
N LEU A 194 8.60 -12.33 -4.83
CA LEU A 194 9.21 -11.70 -3.67
C LEU A 194 8.29 -11.89 -2.47
N LYS A 195 8.78 -12.62 -1.46
CA LYS A 195 8.14 -12.74 -0.16
C LYS A 195 8.84 -11.82 0.84
N ILE A 196 8.04 -11.01 1.54
CA ILE A 196 8.53 -10.11 2.58
C ILE A 196 7.84 -10.49 3.88
N LYS A 197 8.60 -10.66 4.95
CA LYS A 197 8.10 -10.84 6.31
C LYS A 197 8.66 -9.73 7.19
N ALA A 198 7.81 -8.96 7.82
CA ALA A 198 8.19 -8.01 8.87
C ALA A 198 7.52 -8.43 10.18
N GLU A 199 8.27 -8.49 11.28
CA GLU A 199 7.80 -9.02 12.57
C GLU A 199 8.34 -8.18 13.72
N ASP A 200 7.45 -7.80 14.66
CA ASP A 200 7.80 -7.17 15.92
C ASP A 200 7.51 -8.11 17.10
N ASN A 201 8.25 -7.94 18.19
CA ASN A 201 8.06 -8.67 19.46
C ASN A 201 7.22 -7.90 20.47
N GLY A 202 6.34 -7.04 20.02
CA GLY A 202 5.55 -6.18 20.92
C GLY A 202 4.38 -6.87 21.59
N ILE A 203 3.51 -6.07 22.21
CA ILE A 203 2.33 -6.56 22.95
C ILE A 203 1.27 -7.21 22.07
N GLY A 204 1.33 -7.02 20.74
CA GLY A 204 0.31 -7.48 19.83
C GLY A 204 -1.10 -6.96 20.17
N PHE A 205 -2.10 -7.47 19.46
CA PHE A 205 -3.51 -7.11 19.69
C PHE A 205 -4.45 -8.20 19.16
N ASP A 206 -5.69 -8.22 19.64
CA ASP A 206 -6.73 -9.11 19.10
C ASP A 206 -7.36 -8.48 17.86
N THR A 207 -7.04 -9.01 16.69
CA THR A 207 -7.55 -8.53 15.40
C THR A 207 -9.07 -8.60 15.27
N ARG A 208 -9.76 -9.44 16.07
CA ARG A 208 -11.23 -9.58 16.07
C ARG A 208 -11.95 -8.49 16.85
N LYS A 209 -11.24 -7.82 17.78
CA LYS A 209 -11.80 -6.76 18.64
C LYS A 209 -11.72 -5.37 18.01
N ILE A 210 -10.97 -5.20 16.93
CA ILE A 210 -10.91 -3.94 16.21
C ILE A 210 -12.19 -3.83 15.37
N LYS A 211 -13.21 -3.13 15.90
CA LYS A 211 -14.58 -3.00 15.37
C LYS A 211 -14.66 -2.33 13.99
N ASP A 212 -13.67 -1.57 13.59
CA ASP A 212 -13.43 -1.13 12.22
C ASP A 212 -11.97 -1.50 11.97
N ASN A 213 -11.70 -2.42 11.07
CA ASN A 213 -10.35 -2.78 10.65
C ASN A 213 -9.53 -1.48 10.62
N GLY A 214 -8.71 -1.23 11.67
CA GLY A 214 -8.10 0.06 11.88
C GLY A 214 -7.56 0.60 10.56
N ILE A 215 -7.70 1.87 10.28
CA ILE A 215 -7.42 2.50 8.99
C ILE A 215 -6.15 1.93 8.35
N GLY A 216 -5.09 1.71 9.15
CA GLY A 216 -3.82 1.14 8.71
C GLY A 216 -3.90 -0.29 8.14
N LEU A 217 -4.69 -1.18 8.75
CA LEU A 217 -4.84 -2.57 8.28
C LEU A 217 -5.60 -2.65 6.95
N THR A 218 -6.66 -1.85 6.84
CA THR A 218 -7.45 -1.74 5.61
C THR A 218 -6.58 -1.19 4.49
N ASN A 219 -5.71 -0.21 4.79
CA ASN A 219 -4.80 0.41 3.82
C ASN A 219 -3.73 -0.56 3.31
N ILE A 220 -3.17 -1.41 4.17
CA ILE A 220 -2.22 -2.44 3.75
C ILE A 220 -2.86 -3.38 2.74
N LYS A 221 -4.09 -3.87 2.99
CA LYS A 221 -4.80 -4.76 2.06
C LYS A 221 -5.13 -4.09 0.74
N LYS A 222 -5.72 -2.89 0.76
CA LYS A 222 -6.05 -2.12 -0.45
C LYS A 222 -4.80 -1.83 -1.29
N ARG A 223 -3.68 -1.49 -0.65
CA ARG A 223 -2.40 -1.26 -1.33
C ARG A 223 -1.87 -2.51 -2.01
N ALA A 224 -1.96 -3.67 -1.34
CA ALA A 224 -1.56 -4.95 -1.93
C ALA A 224 -2.40 -5.26 -3.19
N GLU A 225 -3.72 -5.08 -3.14
CA GLU A 225 -4.62 -5.28 -4.27
C GLU A 225 -4.24 -4.43 -5.50
N ILE A 226 -3.81 -3.16 -5.30
CA ILE A 226 -3.41 -2.24 -6.40
C ILE A 226 -2.24 -2.80 -7.23
N ILE A 227 -1.38 -3.61 -6.63
CA ILE A 227 -0.20 -4.20 -7.28
C ILE A 227 -0.33 -5.71 -7.49
N GLY A 228 -1.52 -6.27 -7.31
CA GLY A 228 -1.75 -7.72 -7.44
C GLY A 228 -1.00 -8.57 -6.42
N ALA A 229 -0.57 -7.99 -5.29
CA ALA A 229 0.10 -8.69 -4.21
C ALA A 229 -0.90 -9.21 -3.16
N LEU A 230 -0.47 -10.21 -2.40
CA LEU A 230 -1.19 -10.69 -1.23
C LEU A 230 -0.52 -10.16 0.03
N ALA A 231 -1.28 -9.48 0.89
CA ALA A 231 -0.78 -9.03 2.18
C ALA A 231 -1.63 -9.60 3.32
N ASN A 232 -0.95 -10.21 4.30
CA ASN A 232 -1.58 -10.75 5.49
C ASN A 232 -0.88 -10.23 6.74
N LEU A 233 -1.63 -9.53 7.59
CA LEU A 233 -1.17 -9.09 8.90
C LEU A 233 -1.83 -9.93 9.98
N THR A 234 -1.01 -10.49 10.84
CA THR A 234 -1.42 -11.29 11.98
C THR A 234 -0.85 -10.70 13.25
N SER A 235 -1.67 -10.53 14.27
CA SER A 235 -1.25 -10.09 15.58
C SER A 235 -1.83 -11.02 16.65
N ILE A 236 -1.02 -11.34 17.63
CA ILE A 236 -1.39 -12.20 18.74
C ILE A 236 -1.04 -11.46 20.03
N PRO A 237 -2.00 -11.27 20.95
CA PRO A 237 -1.73 -10.65 22.24
C PRO A 237 -0.51 -11.28 22.92
N ASP A 238 0.38 -10.42 23.43
CA ASP A 238 1.64 -10.74 24.11
C ASP A 238 2.68 -11.54 23.27
N LYS A 239 2.47 -11.62 21.94
CA LYS A 239 3.41 -12.30 21.02
C LYS A 239 3.88 -11.43 19.85
N GLY A 240 3.39 -10.17 19.80
CA GLY A 240 3.74 -9.23 18.74
C GLY A 240 2.87 -9.32 17.50
N THR A 241 3.35 -8.71 16.43
CA THR A 241 2.65 -8.58 15.15
C THR A 241 3.59 -8.95 14.01
N TYR A 242 3.06 -9.61 12.98
CA TYR A 242 3.80 -9.83 11.75
C TYR A 242 2.96 -9.55 10.51
N LEU A 243 3.63 -9.03 9.50
CA LEU A 243 3.10 -8.73 8.17
C LEU A 243 3.83 -9.62 7.16
N ILE A 244 3.08 -10.34 6.34
CA ILE A 244 3.59 -11.09 5.19
C ILE A 244 3.04 -10.47 3.93
N ILE A 245 3.93 -10.15 2.98
CA ILE A 245 3.58 -9.65 1.64
C ILE A 245 4.17 -10.62 0.62
N ASN A 246 3.34 -11.15 -0.28
CA ASN A 246 3.77 -11.95 -1.42
C ASN A 246 3.44 -11.17 -2.71
N HIS A 247 4.48 -10.86 -3.47
CA HIS A 247 4.37 -10.19 -4.77
C HIS A 247 4.94 -11.10 -5.86
N TYR A 248 4.16 -11.36 -6.90
CA TYR A 248 4.55 -12.20 -8.04
C TYR A 248 5.12 -11.32 -9.15
N PHE A 249 6.24 -11.81 -9.77
CA PHE A 249 6.92 -11.11 -10.85
C PHE A 249 6.23 -11.32 -12.20
#